data_462d29f84c19fdb60c69a6215a2128ae
#
_entry.id   462d29f84c19fdb60c69a6215a2128ae
#
_cell.length_a   1.000
_cell.length_b   1.000
_cell.length_c   1.000
_cell.angle_alpha   90.00
_cell.angle_beta   90.00
_cell.angle_gamma   90.00
#
_symmetry.space_group_name_H-M   'P 1'
#
loop_
_entity.id
_entity.type
_entity.pdbx_description
1 polymer ?
#
loop_
_entity_poly.entity_id
_entity_poly.type
_entity_poly.pdbx_seq_one_letter_code
_entity_poly.pdbx_strand_id
1 'polypeptide(L)'
;LRLLAVEELKNKPFILEDLRDLLKNIADLERLISRINYGNANPRDLLQLQGSLELVPRFIKILNETESGLLGKLSELKVLREVTSLIDESIIDEPPAIITEGNFIKDLYNEELDRYREISRNAKSILREIEEKERIETGIKSLKIRYNRIFGYFIDVTKTNLSLVPSHYIKKQTLVN
;
A
#
# COMPACT_ATOMS: atom_id res chain seq x y z
N LEU A 1 23.30 -1.08 -36.41
CA LEU A 1 22.13 -0.45 -35.80
C LEU A 1 22.50 0.31 -34.52
N ARG A 2 23.08 -0.34 -33.49
CA ARG A 2 23.40 0.31 -32.18
C ARG A 2 24.43 1.44 -32.35
N LEU A 3 25.48 1.25 -33.14
CA LEU A 3 26.51 2.28 -33.37
C LEU A 3 25.95 3.52 -34.06
N LEU A 4 25.03 3.36 -35.02
CA LEU A 4 24.37 4.49 -35.68
C LEU A 4 23.52 5.30 -34.73
N ALA A 5 22.79 4.61 -33.80
CA ALA A 5 22.02 5.29 -32.77
C ALA A 5 22.92 6.07 -31.79
N VAL A 6 24.07 5.50 -31.42
CA VAL A 6 25.04 6.17 -30.54
C VAL A 6 25.65 7.39 -31.24
N GLU A 7 26.00 7.26 -32.53
CA GLU A 7 26.55 8.35 -33.33
C GLU A 7 25.54 9.50 -33.46
N GLU A 8 24.26 9.18 -33.74
CA GLU A 8 23.21 10.18 -33.81
C GLU A 8 23.03 10.93 -32.48
N LEU A 9 22.91 10.19 -31.36
CA LEU A 9 22.76 10.81 -30.05
C LEU A 9 23.98 11.63 -29.64
N LYS A 10 25.21 11.23 -30.04
CA LYS A 10 26.41 12.02 -29.81
C LYS A 10 26.36 13.35 -30.55
N ASN A 11 25.77 13.36 -31.75
CA ASN A 11 25.62 14.55 -32.59
C ASN A 11 24.41 15.42 -32.20
N LYS A 12 23.52 14.92 -31.35
CA LYS A 12 22.32 15.59 -30.78
C LYS A 12 22.42 15.69 -29.25
N PRO A 13 23.32 16.51 -28.69
CA PRO A 13 23.63 16.52 -27.26
C PRO A 13 22.43 16.85 -26.39
N PHE A 14 21.52 17.72 -26.80
CA PHE A 14 20.30 18.04 -26.05
C PHE A 14 19.36 16.83 -25.94
N ILE A 15 19.15 16.09 -27.02
CA ILE A 15 18.34 14.86 -27.00
C ILE A 15 18.99 13.81 -26.12
N LEU A 16 20.31 13.68 -26.15
CA LEU A 16 21.06 12.77 -25.30
C LEU A 16 20.87 13.10 -23.80
N GLU A 17 20.93 14.38 -23.44
CA GLU A 17 20.76 14.87 -22.10
C GLU A 17 19.32 14.61 -21.62
N ASP A 18 18.31 14.98 -22.39
CA ASP A 18 16.89 14.73 -22.08
C ASP A 18 16.59 13.25 -21.89
N LEU A 19 17.14 12.38 -22.76
CA LEU A 19 16.99 10.93 -22.62
C LEU A 19 17.66 10.41 -21.33
N ARG A 20 18.85 10.89 -21.01
CA ARG A 20 19.56 10.49 -19.79
C ARG A 20 18.81 10.88 -18.54
N ASP A 21 18.29 12.10 -18.50
CA ASP A 21 17.54 12.58 -17.34
C ASP A 21 16.22 11.84 -17.16
N LEU A 22 15.56 11.51 -18.27
CA LEU A 22 14.34 10.70 -18.22
C LEU A 22 14.62 9.27 -17.76
N LEU A 23 15.68 8.65 -18.27
CA LEU A 23 16.07 7.28 -17.93
C LEU A 23 16.49 7.12 -16.45
N LYS A 24 17.02 8.17 -15.81
CA LYS A 24 17.33 8.17 -14.36
C LYS A 24 16.10 7.95 -13.49
N ASN A 25 14.92 8.33 -13.99
CA ASN A 25 13.66 8.23 -13.27
C ASN A 25 12.86 6.96 -13.62
N ILE A 26 13.35 6.14 -14.54
CA ILE A 26 12.76 4.84 -14.86
C ILE A 26 13.37 3.79 -13.93
N ALA A 27 12.52 3.09 -13.19
CA ALA A 27 12.93 1.99 -12.33
C ALA A 27 13.34 0.75 -13.15
N ASP A 28 13.96 -0.21 -12.48
CA ASP A 28 14.26 -1.53 -13.06
C ASP A 28 12.97 -2.31 -13.31
N LEU A 29 12.43 -2.17 -14.53
CA LEU A 29 11.16 -2.77 -14.95
C LEU A 29 11.23 -4.30 -14.95
N GLU A 30 12.36 -4.91 -15.32
CA GLU A 30 12.51 -6.37 -15.32
C GLU A 30 12.38 -6.92 -13.92
N ARG A 31 13.02 -6.27 -12.94
CA ARG A 31 12.93 -6.63 -11.53
C ARG A 31 11.50 -6.46 -11.01
N LEU A 32 10.83 -5.35 -11.33
CA LEU A 32 9.46 -5.09 -10.89
C LEU A 32 8.48 -6.12 -11.45
N ILE A 33 8.54 -6.41 -12.75
CA ILE A 33 7.69 -7.41 -13.40
C ILE A 33 7.97 -8.82 -12.84
N SER A 34 9.23 -9.15 -12.60
CA SER A 34 9.59 -10.43 -11.98
C SER A 34 8.95 -10.55 -10.59
N ARG A 35 9.01 -9.51 -9.75
CA ARG A 35 8.37 -9.50 -8.43
C ARG A 35 6.86 -9.67 -8.49
N ILE A 36 6.22 -9.02 -9.47
CA ILE A 36 4.77 -9.15 -9.71
C ILE A 36 4.41 -10.58 -10.10
N ASN A 37 5.14 -11.16 -11.07
CA ASN A 37 4.89 -12.53 -11.55
C ASN A 37 5.07 -13.60 -10.47
N TYR A 38 6.02 -13.39 -9.55
CA TYR A 38 6.26 -14.30 -8.41
C TYR A 38 5.35 -14.02 -7.20
N GLY A 39 4.46 -13.01 -7.26
CA GLY A 39 3.59 -12.65 -6.15
C GLY A 39 4.31 -12.00 -4.95
N ASN A 40 5.54 -11.51 -5.16
CA ASN A 40 6.38 -10.90 -4.12
C ASN A 40 6.42 -9.36 -4.20
N ALA A 41 5.65 -8.77 -5.13
CA ALA A 41 5.56 -7.34 -5.25
C ALA A 41 4.77 -6.75 -4.08
N ASN A 42 5.19 -5.57 -3.63
CA ASN A 42 4.46 -4.78 -2.65
C ASN A 42 3.81 -3.53 -3.33
N PRO A 43 2.93 -2.80 -2.66
CA PRO A 43 2.29 -1.63 -3.24
C PRO A 43 3.27 -0.55 -3.75
N ARG A 44 4.43 -0.37 -3.10
CA ARG A 44 5.46 0.57 -3.55
C ARG A 44 6.12 0.14 -4.86
N ASP A 45 6.26 -1.16 -5.08
CA ASP A 45 6.74 -1.68 -6.38
C ASP A 45 5.76 -1.34 -7.51
N LEU A 46 4.45 -1.37 -7.24
CA LEU A 46 3.42 -0.98 -8.21
C LEU A 46 3.47 0.52 -8.51
N LEU A 47 3.65 1.38 -7.51
CA LEU A 47 3.83 2.82 -7.73
C LEU A 47 5.11 3.14 -8.52
N GLN A 48 6.21 2.42 -8.26
CA GLN A 48 7.43 2.56 -9.05
C GLN A 48 7.22 2.15 -10.52
N LEU A 49 6.43 1.08 -10.75
CA LEU A 49 6.05 0.66 -12.10
C LEU A 49 5.20 1.74 -12.77
N GLN A 50 4.18 2.25 -12.09
CA GLN A 50 3.32 3.33 -12.58
C GLN A 50 4.15 4.55 -12.99
N GLY A 51 4.98 5.09 -12.09
CA GLY A 51 5.80 6.26 -12.38
C GLY A 51 6.75 6.06 -13.57
N SER A 52 7.28 4.83 -13.74
CA SER A 52 8.11 4.50 -14.90
C SER A 52 7.29 4.46 -16.19
N LEU A 53 6.08 3.89 -16.16
CA LEU A 53 5.20 3.81 -17.34
C LEU A 53 4.66 5.18 -17.75
N GLU A 54 4.42 6.08 -16.81
CA GLU A 54 3.99 7.46 -17.07
C GLU A 54 5.04 8.30 -17.83
N LEU A 55 6.31 7.91 -17.76
CA LEU A 55 7.37 8.55 -18.53
C LEU A 55 7.43 8.10 -19.99
N VAL A 56 6.81 6.97 -20.35
CA VAL A 56 6.86 6.41 -21.72
C VAL A 56 6.38 7.39 -22.79
N PRO A 57 5.28 8.15 -22.63
CA PRO A 57 4.87 9.12 -23.65
C PRO A 57 5.92 10.20 -23.94
N ARG A 58 6.59 10.68 -22.88
CA ARG A 58 7.69 11.66 -23.03
C ARG A 58 8.90 11.03 -23.70
N PHE A 59 9.22 9.79 -23.36
CA PHE A 59 10.28 9.02 -24.00
C PHE A 59 10.03 8.86 -25.51
N ILE A 60 8.84 8.45 -25.91
CA ILE A 60 8.40 8.34 -27.31
C ILE A 60 8.54 9.68 -28.03
N LYS A 61 8.10 10.78 -27.40
CA LYS A 61 8.19 12.12 -27.99
C LYS A 61 9.63 12.50 -28.31
N ILE A 62 10.58 12.26 -27.41
CA ILE A 62 12.00 12.55 -27.63
C ILE A 62 12.57 11.67 -28.73
N LEU A 63 12.21 10.39 -28.78
CA LEU A 63 12.70 9.46 -29.80
C LEU A 63 12.16 9.79 -31.19
N ASN A 64 10.99 10.40 -31.32
CA ASN A 64 10.46 10.86 -32.62
C ASN A 64 11.28 12.00 -33.24
N GLU A 65 12.18 12.63 -32.49
CA GLU A 65 13.13 13.64 -33.01
C GLU A 65 14.41 12.98 -33.55
N THR A 66 14.49 11.65 -33.56
CA THR A 66 15.62 10.87 -34.03
C THR A 66 15.32 10.15 -35.35
N GLU A 67 16.35 9.90 -36.16
CA GLU A 67 16.23 9.27 -37.48
C GLU A 67 16.75 7.82 -37.50
N SER A 68 17.48 7.40 -36.46
CA SER A 68 18.05 6.06 -36.38
C SER A 68 16.94 4.99 -36.31
N GLY A 69 17.03 3.99 -37.18
CA GLY A 69 16.05 2.90 -37.24
C GLY A 69 15.93 2.09 -35.95
N LEU A 70 16.92 2.11 -35.03
CA LEU A 70 16.82 1.52 -33.73
C LEU A 70 16.00 2.40 -32.79
N LEU A 71 16.25 3.70 -32.76
CA LEU A 71 15.55 4.66 -31.94
C LEU A 71 14.07 4.79 -32.38
N GLY A 72 13.85 4.79 -33.71
CA GLY A 72 12.51 4.78 -34.30
C GLY A 72 11.67 3.55 -33.88
N LYS A 73 12.28 2.35 -33.80
CA LYS A 73 11.58 1.19 -33.27
C LYS A 73 11.20 1.33 -31.81
N LEU A 74 12.02 2.03 -31.01
CA LEU A 74 11.70 2.28 -29.61
C LEU A 74 10.60 3.33 -29.44
N SER A 75 10.37 4.20 -30.43
CA SER A 75 9.25 5.14 -30.41
C SER A 75 7.88 4.48 -30.66
N GLU A 76 7.87 3.22 -31.15
CA GLU A 76 6.65 2.43 -31.37
C GLU A 76 6.12 1.74 -30.08
N LEU A 77 6.75 2.00 -28.92
CA LEU A 77 6.31 1.45 -27.64
C LEU A 77 4.87 1.86 -27.34
N LYS A 78 4.07 0.90 -26.85
CA LYS A 78 2.70 1.16 -26.43
C LYS A 78 2.66 1.85 -25.07
N VAL A 79 1.87 2.90 -24.98
CA VAL A 79 1.55 3.55 -23.71
C VAL A 79 0.49 2.71 -22.98
N LEU A 80 0.82 2.20 -21.81
CA LEU A 80 -0.03 1.32 -21.01
C LEU A 80 -0.89 2.12 -20.01
N ARG A 81 -1.76 2.99 -20.53
CA ARG A 81 -2.61 3.86 -19.69
C ARG A 81 -3.55 3.08 -18.78
N GLU A 82 -4.07 1.94 -19.23
CA GLU A 82 -4.95 1.11 -18.43
C GLU A 82 -4.26 0.60 -17.15
N VAL A 83 -2.98 0.25 -17.26
CA VAL A 83 -2.19 -0.21 -16.11
C VAL A 83 -1.89 0.95 -15.15
N THR A 84 -1.48 2.11 -15.67
CA THR A 84 -1.20 3.27 -14.82
C THR A 84 -2.45 3.78 -14.13
N SER A 85 -3.59 3.86 -14.82
CA SER A 85 -4.88 4.24 -14.21
C SER A 85 -5.33 3.24 -13.16
N LEU A 86 -5.21 1.93 -13.42
CA LEU A 86 -5.59 0.89 -12.45
C LEU A 86 -4.79 1.03 -11.14
N ILE A 87 -3.50 1.26 -11.23
CA ILE A 87 -2.65 1.45 -10.06
C ILE A 87 -3.02 2.75 -9.34
N ASP A 88 -3.18 3.84 -10.10
CA ASP A 88 -3.56 5.14 -9.55
C ASP A 88 -4.91 5.10 -8.82
N GLU A 89 -5.91 4.47 -9.40
CA GLU A 89 -7.24 4.36 -8.80
C GLU A 89 -7.26 3.46 -7.56
N SER A 90 -6.39 2.45 -7.51
CA SER A 90 -6.44 1.41 -6.46
C SER A 90 -5.50 1.64 -5.29
N ILE A 91 -4.30 2.18 -5.51
CA ILE A 91 -3.24 2.26 -4.49
C ILE A 91 -3.12 3.68 -3.97
N ILE A 92 -2.98 3.85 -2.65
CA ILE A 92 -2.71 5.17 -2.03
C ILE A 92 -1.29 5.65 -2.38
N ASP A 93 -1.06 6.96 -2.34
CA ASP A 93 0.20 7.58 -2.77
C ASP A 93 1.39 7.18 -1.88
N GLU A 94 1.16 6.97 -0.58
CA GLU A 94 2.19 6.57 0.39
C GLU A 94 1.83 5.26 1.09
N PRO A 95 1.91 4.11 0.39
CA PRO A 95 1.56 2.83 0.98
C PRO A 95 2.63 2.35 1.98
N PRO A 96 2.24 1.54 2.97
CA PRO A 96 3.17 0.93 3.90
C PRO A 96 4.19 0.05 3.16
N ALA A 97 5.34 -0.18 3.79
CA ALA A 97 6.38 -1.04 3.23
C ALA A 97 6.01 -2.52 3.27
N ILE A 98 5.19 -2.91 4.24
CA ILE A 98 4.82 -4.29 4.54
C ILE A 98 3.33 -4.48 4.25
N ILE A 99 2.98 -5.43 3.39
CA ILE A 99 1.59 -5.70 2.96
C ILE A 99 0.69 -6.04 4.15
N THR A 100 1.23 -6.72 5.18
CA THR A 100 0.46 -7.11 6.37
C THR A 100 0.02 -5.95 7.25
N GLU A 101 0.57 -4.74 7.06
CA GLU A 101 0.09 -3.53 7.72
C GLU A 101 -1.27 -3.07 7.18
N GLY A 102 -1.63 -3.48 5.96
CA GLY A 102 -2.89 -3.11 5.31
C GLY A 102 -2.94 -1.62 4.91
N ASN A 103 -4.15 -1.13 4.67
CA ASN A 103 -4.44 0.29 4.35
C ASN A 103 -3.71 0.86 3.13
N PHE A 104 -3.41 0.05 2.13
CA PHE A 104 -2.76 0.49 0.90
C PHE A 104 -3.71 0.61 -0.30
N ILE A 105 -4.95 0.15 -0.20
CA ILE A 105 -6.00 0.35 -1.20
C ILE A 105 -6.74 1.65 -0.90
N LYS A 106 -7.00 2.47 -1.90
CA LYS A 106 -7.78 3.72 -1.79
C LYS A 106 -9.20 3.43 -1.29
N ASP A 107 -9.75 4.35 -0.50
CA ASP A 107 -11.17 4.30 -0.10
C ASP A 107 -12.04 4.48 -1.36
N LEU A 108 -13.20 3.85 -1.39
CA LEU A 108 -14.15 3.83 -2.51
C LEU A 108 -13.68 3.05 -3.75
N TYR A 109 -12.52 2.42 -3.73
CA TYR A 109 -12.07 1.55 -4.81
C TYR A 109 -12.84 0.22 -4.86
N ASN A 110 -13.17 -0.34 -3.68
CA ASN A 110 -13.91 -1.59 -3.57
C ASN A 110 -14.94 -1.52 -2.43
N GLU A 111 -16.22 -1.55 -2.79
CA GLU A 111 -17.35 -1.42 -1.84
C GLU A 111 -17.33 -2.49 -0.73
N GLU A 112 -16.95 -3.72 -1.07
CA GLU A 112 -16.90 -4.81 -0.08
C GLU A 112 -15.80 -4.56 0.95
N LEU A 113 -14.61 -4.11 0.50
CA LEU A 113 -13.50 -3.73 1.39
C LEU A 113 -13.90 -2.58 2.30
N ASP A 114 -14.57 -1.56 1.77
CA ASP A 114 -15.00 -0.40 2.55
C ASP A 114 -16.04 -0.80 3.60
N ARG A 115 -16.96 -1.70 3.24
CA ARG A 115 -17.89 -2.30 4.20
C ARG A 115 -17.18 -3.04 5.33
N TYR A 116 -16.15 -3.84 5.04
CA TYR A 116 -15.36 -4.51 6.08
C TYR A 116 -14.58 -3.53 6.95
N ARG A 117 -14.07 -2.45 6.37
CA ARG A 117 -13.42 -1.37 7.13
C ARG A 117 -14.39 -0.68 8.08
N GLU A 118 -15.60 -0.39 7.62
CA GLU A 118 -16.65 0.21 8.42
C GLU A 118 -17.04 -0.69 9.60
N ILE A 119 -17.30 -1.98 9.34
CA ILE A 119 -17.58 -2.96 10.39
C ILE A 119 -16.44 -3.01 11.42
N SER A 120 -15.20 -3.02 10.96
CA SER A 120 -14.02 -3.05 11.84
C SER A 120 -13.88 -1.78 12.69
N ARG A 121 -14.16 -0.60 12.11
CA ARG A 121 -14.17 0.68 12.84
C ARG A 121 -15.28 0.72 13.88
N ASN A 122 -16.49 0.31 13.50
CA ASN A 122 -17.65 0.27 14.39
C ASN A 122 -17.44 -0.71 15.54
N ALA A 123 -16.85 -1.90 15.29
CA ALA A 123 -16.54 -2.84 16.34
C ALA A 123 -15.61 -2.25 17.41
N LYS A 124 -14.61 -1.49 17.01
CA LYS A 124 -13.72 -0.79 17.96
C LYS A 124 -14.44 0.30 18.77
N SER A 125 -15.38 1.02 18.14
CA SER A 125 -16.20 2.02 18.83
C SER A 125 -17.10 1.35 19.87
N ILE A 126 -17.83 0.33 19.46
CA ILE A 126 -18.71 -0.44 20.35
C ILE A 126 -17.94 -1.02 21.56
N LEU A 127 -16.74 -1.58 21.31
CA LEU A 127 -15.91 -2.10 22.40
C LEU A 127 -15.47 -1.02 23.37
N ARG A 128 -15.16 0.20 22.89
CA ARG A 128 -14.85 1.34 23.77
C ARG A 128 -16.06 1.80 24.58
N GLU A 129 -17.22 1.86 23.97
CA GLU A 129 -18.47 2.22 24.64
C GLU A 129 -18.81 1.20 25.75
N ILE A 130 -18.65 -0.09 25.46
CA ILE A 130 -18.84 -1.16 26.47
C ILE A 130 -17.80 -1.00 27.59
N GLU A 131 -16.51 -0.78 27.25
CA GLU A 131 -15.45 -0.59 28.25
C GLU A 131 -15.74 0.60 29.17
N GLU A 132 -16.20 1.70 28.62
CA GLU A 132 -16.52 2.92 29.38
C GLU A 132 -17.77 2.71 30.26
N LYS A 133 -18.80 2.08 29.72
CA LYS A 133 -19.99 1.71 30.47
C LYS A 133 -19.65 0.80 31.65
N GLU A 134 -18.88 -0.25 31.42
CA GLU A 134 -18.45 -1.18 32.48
C GLU A 134 -17.56 -0.51 33.54
N ARG A 135 -16.71 0.46 33.15
CA ARG A 135 -15.93 1.27 34.09
C ARG A 135 -16.82 2.12 35.00
N ILE A 136 -17.89 2.68 34.46
CA ILE A 136 -18.84 3.50 35.22
C ILE A 136 -19.65 2.61 36.16
N GLU A 137 -20.19 1.50 35.70
CA GLU A 137 -21.02 0.59 36.47
C GLU A 137 -20.26 -0.10 37.58
N THR A 138 -19.02 -0.51 37.33
CA THR A 138 -18.19 -1.21 38.34
C THR A 138 -17.37 -0.29 39.23
N GLY A 139 -17.17 0.97 38.84
CA GLY A 139 -16.23 1.88 39.49
C GLY A 139 -14.75 1.54 39.26
N ILE A 140 -14.42 0.55 38.43
CA ILE A 140 -13.06 0.07 38.18
C ILE A 140 -12.43 0.87 37.03
N LYS A 141 -11.72 1.93 37.35
CA LYS A 141 -11.08 2.81 36.34
C LYS A 141 -10.03 2.10 35.45
N SER A 142 -9.40 1.06 35.95
CA SER A 142 -8.37 0.29 35.24
C SER A 142 -8.91 -0.84 34.37
N LEU A 143 -10.24 -1.06 34.37
CA LEU A 143 -10.89 -2.07 33.54
C LEU A 143 -10.60 -1.84 32.06
N LYS A 144 -10.24 -2.90 31.34
CA LYS A 144 -9.99 -2.89 29.89
C LYS A 144 -10.63 -4.09 29.23
N ILE A 145 -11.13 -3.89 28.02
CA ILE A 145 -11.52 -4.97 27.15
C ILE A 145 -10.32 -5.36 26.29
N ARG A 146 -9.93 -6.63 26.33
CA ARG A 146 -8.82 -7.20 25.55
C ARG A 146 -9.31 -8.35 24.69
N TYR A 147 -8.51 -8.72 23.72
CA TYR A 147 -8.76 -9.86 22.85
C TYR A 147 -7.69 -10.94 23.06
N ASN A 148 -8.13 -12.18 23.13
CA ASN A 148 -7.27 -13.36 23.15
C ASN A 148 -7.81 -14.38 22.12
N ARG A 149 -6.91 -15.06 21.40
CA ARG A 149 -7.32 -16.04 20.38
C ARG A 149 -8.13 -17.22 20.92
N ILE A 150 -7.95 -17.57 22.19
CA ILE A 150 -8.63 -18.72 22.84
C ILE A 150 -10.01 -18.32 23.36
N PHE A 151 -10.13 -17.15 24.01
CA PHE A 151 -11.33 -16.72 24.70
C PHE A 151 -12.13 -15.65 23.95
N GLY A 152 -11.60 -15.10 22.87
CA GLY A 152 -12.17 -13.93 22.19
C GLY A 152 -11.96 -12.65 23.00
N TYR A 153 -12.96 -11.78 23.01
CA TYR A 153 -12.95 -10.58 23.83
C TYR A 153 -13.26 -10.90 25.29
N PHE A 154 -12.52 -10.29 26.21
CA PHE A 154 -12.68 -10.47 27.65
C PHE A 154 -12.38 -9.17 28.40
N ILE A 155 -12.96 -9.06 29.59
CA ILE A 155 -12.70 -7.94 30.50
C ILE A 155 -11.49 -8.28 31.36
N ASP A 156 -10.50 -7.41 31.35
CA ASP A 156 -9.27 -7.52 32.13
C ASP A 156 -9.35 -6.58 33.35
N VAL A 157 -9.26 -7.16 34.54
CA VAL A 157 -9.32 -6.44 35.84
C VAL A 157 -8.08 -6.77 36.65
N THR A 158 -7.41 -5.73 37.16
CA THR A 158 -6.23 -5.90 38.03
C THR A 158 -6.59 -6.55 39.35
N LYS A 159 -5.65 -7.31 39.94
CA LYS A 159 -5.86 -8.02 41.22
C LYS A 159 -6.35 -7.12 42.38
N THR A 160 -5.92 -5.87 42.38
CA THR A 160 -6.31 -4.87 43.41
C THR A 160 -7.78 -4.50 43.35
N ASN A 161 -8.46 -4.71 42.24
CA ASN A 161 -9.87 -4.34 42.05
C ASN A 161 -10.81 -5.54 42.00
N LEU A 162 -10.35 -6.74 42.37
CA LEU A 162 -11.17 -7.95 42.36
C LEU A 162 -12.39 -7.88 43.28
N SER A 163 -12.31 -7.13 44.36
CA SER A 163 -13.44 -6.94 45.30
C SER A 163 -14.60 -6.11 44.70
N LEU A 164 -14.32 -5.34 43.63
CA LEU A 164 -15.31 -4.52 42.96
C LEU A 164 -15.94 -5.24 41.76
N VAL A 165 -15.47 -6.44 41.43
CA VAL A 165 -16.00 -7.21 40.30
C VAL A 165 -17.41 -7.71 40.59
N PRO A 166 -18.40 -7.42 39.72
CA PRO A 166 -19.78 -7.89 39.90
C PRO A 166 -19.87 -9.41 39.95
N SER A 167 -20.79 -9.91 40.75
CA SER A 167 -21.00 -11.36 40.96
C SER A 167 -21.45 -12.11 39.69
N HIS A 168 -22.02 -11.40 38.72
CA HIS A 168 -22.46 -12.00 37.46
C HIS A 168 -21.32 -12.17 36.45
N TYR A 169 -20.11 -11.64 36.69
CA TYR A 169 -18.97 -11.89 35.85
C TYR A 169 -18.43 -13.29 36.01
N ILE A 170 -18.14 -13.95 34.90
CA ILE A 170 -17.59 -15.31 34.88
C ILE A 170 -16.06 -15.23 34.72
N LYS A 171 -15.35 -15.69 35.74
CA LYS A 171 -13.90 -15.76 35.72
C LYS A 171 -13.43 -16.82 34.71
N LYS A 172 -12.66 -16.41 33.71
CA LYS A 172 -12.09 -17.32 32.70
C LYS A 172 -10.65 -17.73 33.03
N GLN A 173 -9.81 -16.79 33.42
CA GLN A 173 -8.38 -17.04 33.71
C GLN A 173 -7.84 -15.98 34.68
N THR A 174 -6.82 -16.35 35.46
CA THR A 174 -6.01 -15.39 36.22
C THR A 174 -4.74 -15.13 35.45
N LEU A 175 -4.52 -13.90 34.98
CA LEU A 175 -3.24 -13.47 34.39
C LEU A 175 -2.24 -13.21 35.52
N VAL A 176 -0.97 -13.54 35.28
CA VAL A 176 0.10 -13.54 36.31
C VAL A 176 0.63 -12.13 36.62
N ASN A 177 0.07 -11.08 36.02
CA ASN A 177 0.50 -9.70 36.23
C ASN A 177 -0.34 -9.01 37.29
#